data_1d9efdd97cf2ed8972f26d5976c808a7
#
_entry.id   1d9efdd97cf2ed8972f26d5976c808a7
#
_cell.length_a   1.000
_cell.length_b   1.000
_cell.length_c   1.000
_cell.angle_alpha   90.00
_cell.angle_beta   90.00
_cell.angle_gamma   90.00
#
_symmetry.space_group_name_H-M   'P 1'
#
loop_
_entity.id
_entity.type
_entity.pdbx_description
1 polymer ?
#
loop_
_entity_poly.entity_id
_entity_poly.type
_entity_poly.pdbx_seq_one_letter_code
_entity_poly.pdbx_strand_id
1 'polypeptide(L)'
;MSLSYVVTEGGEFLIFEGVYEGRSVFKWVHKFEDMKTLSKNVSTLVIPEVEDKSIVMRKLHIEIINNREIRSWSTHLRGLIKEFFEECKRRRAVFADSLGVFIELVIYRVDMAISVLSNLIDKYETQVLKRNVSLKTIVMLRKKVIGIRNSIISLQRLLMKSGVANLTYVSDELRYVSSKVDGVDMRVSELISLSHLIKSDETNIIVKKLTAISTIFLPLTLIASIYGMNFKYMPELYHPLGYFATLIGMTILAIALVIMFRKLKWL
;
A
#
# COMPACT_ATOMS: atom_id res chain seq x y z
N MET A 1 46.66 4.93 10.80
CA MET A 1 45.48 5.23 11.66
C MET A 1 44.49 4.11 11.47
N SER A 2 44.29 3.29 12.48
CA SER A 2 43.42 2.10 12.37
C SER A 2 42.09 2.36 13.06
N LEU A 3 40.99 2.20 12.33
CA LEU A 3 39.68 2.09 12.91
C LEU A 3 39.55 0.70 13.54
N SER A 4 39.30 0.63 14.82
CA SER A 4 39.03 -0.63 15.51
C SER A 4 37.54 -0.78 15.76
N TYR A 5 37.00 -1.95 15.41
CA TYR A 5 35.60 -2.28 15.68
C TYR A 5 35.54 -3.28 16.82
N VAL A 6 34.85 -2.93 17.87
CA VAL A 6 34.67 -3.79 19.05
C VAL A 6 33.21 -4.25 19.06
N VAL A 7 33.02 -5.56 19.10
CA VAL A 7 31.75 -6.20 19.36
C VAL A 7 31.77 -6.72 20.78
N THR A 8 31.00 -6.17 21.66
CA THR A 8 30.84 -6.66 23.03
C THR A 8 29.48 -7.33 23.19
N GLU A 9 29.50 -8.59 23.60
CA GLU A 9 28.33 -9.32 24.01
C GLU A 9 28.27 -9.30 25.55
N GLY A 10 27.36 -8.54 26.12
CA GLY A 10 27.09 -8.49 27.55
C GLY A 10 25.66 -8.90 27.83
N GLY A 11 25.44 -10.15 28.26
CA GLY A 11 24.14 -10.64 28.67
C GLY A 11 23.04 -10.48 27.59
N GLU A 12 22.11 -9.55 27.80
CA GLU A 12 21.01 -9.26 26.86
C GLU A 12 21.36 -8.15 25.85
N PHE A 13 22.57 -7.61 25.82
CA PHE A 13 22.97 -6.48 24.97
C PHE A 13 24.01 -6.91 23.94
N LEU A 14 23.83 -6.47 22.72
CA LEU A 14 24.84 -6.52 21.67
C LEU A 14 25.22 -5.07 21.34
N ILE A 15 26.49 -4.73 21.56
CA ILE A 15 27.04 -3.40 21.29
C ILE A 15 28.02 -3.50 20.14
N PHE A 16 27.78 -2.76 19.06
CA PHE A 16 28.73 -2.55 17.99
C PHE A 16 29.32 -1.16 18.14
N GLU A 17 30.59 -1.03 18.26
CA GLU A 17 31.31 0.23 18.45
C GLU A 17 32.44 0.37 17.45
N GLY A 18 32.46 1.50 16.73
CA GLY A 18 33.57 1.91 15.88
C GLY A 18 34.39 2.97 16.61
N VAL A 19 35.68 2.71 16.80
CA VAL A 19 36.61 3.59 17.52
C VAL A 19 37.67 4.12 16.56
N TYR A 20 37.81 5.45 16.48
CA TYR A 20 38.83 6.14 15.72
C TYR A 20 39.66 7.03 16.66
N GLU A 21 40.98 6.86 16.67
CA GLU A 21 41.89 7.60 17.58
C GLU A 21 41.44 7.56 19.06
N GLY A 22 40.95 6.41 19.52
CA GLY A 22 40.48 6.22 20.89
C GLY A 22 39.12 6.87 21.22
N ARG A 23 38.44 7.41 20.23
CA ARG A 23 37.10 8.00 20.40
C ARG A 23 36.07 7.15 19.68
N SER A 24 34.95 6.91 20.31
CA SER A 24 33.78 6.26 19.69
C SER A 24 33.24 7.13 18.56
N VAL A 25 33.22 6.60 17.34
CA VAL A 25 32.67 7.27 16.15
C VAL A 25 31.22 6.87 15.93
N PHE A 26 30.88 5.62 16.24
CA PHE A 26 29.50 5.18 16.31
C PHE A 26 29.34 4.01 17.29
N LYS A 27 28.17 4.00 17.88
CA LYS A 27 27.75 3.00 18.85
C LYS A 27 26.34 2.56 18.53
N TRP A 28 26.14 1.24 18.45
CA TRP A 28 24.81 0.67 18.32
C TRP A 28 24.50 -0.24 19.51
N VAL A 29 23.29 -0.14 20.03
CA VAL A 29 22.81 -0.90 21.20
C VAL A 29 21.52 -1.62 20.86
N HIS A 30 21.41 -2.89 21.19
CA HIS A 30 20.28 -3.74 20.81
C HIS A 30 19.02 -3.51 21.68
N LYS A 31 19.15 -3.09 22.93
CA LYS A 31 18.01 -2.96 23.87
C LYS A 31 17.70 -1.50 24.23
N PHE A 32 16.41 -1.18 24.30
CA PHE A 32 15.89 0.19 24.38
C PHE A 32 15.66 0.69 25.81
N GLU A 33 15.55 -0.18 26.83
CA GLU A 33 15.02 0.18 28.14
C GLU A 33 15.87 1.17 28.95
N ASP A 34 17.20 1.19 28.74
CA ASP A 34 18.10 2.06 29.48
C ASP A 34 18.33 3.46 28.86
N MET A 35 17.70 3.75 27.72
CA MET A 35 17.91 5.00 26.99
C MET A 35 16.76 6.03 27.14
N LYS A 36 15.95 5.94 28.19
CA LYS A 36 14.85 6.89 28.49
C LYS A 36 15.28 8.34 28.71
N THR A 37 16.57 8.60 28.84
CA THR A 37 17.17 9.92 29.06
C THR A 37 17.75 10.56 27.81
N LEU A 38 17.24 10.20 26.62
CA LEU A 38 17.79 10.69 25.36
C LEU A 38 17.41 12.14 25.06
N SER A 39 18.40 12.83 24.51
CA SER A 39 18.37 14.24 24.13
C SER A 39 17.24 14.53 23.10
N LYS A 40 16.84 15.82 23.00
CA LYS A 40 15.84 16.31 22.03
C LYS A 40 16.23 16.14 20.55
N ASN A 41 17.39 15.54 20.24
CA ASN A 41 17.97 15.46 18.90
C ASN A 41 17.92 14.07 18.23
N VAL A 42 17.08 13.18 18.72
CA VAL A 42 16.93 11.84 18.13
C VAL A 42 16.10 11.88 16.86
N SER A 43 16.62 11.29 15.80
CA SER A 43 15.90 11.04 14.53
C SER A 43 15.45 9.59 14.48
N THR A 44 14.17 9.37 14.18
CA THR A 44 13.65 8.01 13.97
C THR A 44 13.55 7.75 12.48
N LEU A 45 14.26 6.76 12.01
CA LEU A 45 14.16 6.23 10.65
C LEU A 45 13.19 5.04 10.64
N VAL A 46 12.45 4.92 9.56
CA VAL A 46 11.64 3.74 9.28
C VAL A 46 12.30 3.03 8.09
N ILE A 47 12.80 1.82 8.30
CA ILE A 47 13.56 1.07 7.30
C ILE A 47 12.72 -0.11 6.83
N PRO A 48 12.49 -0.27 5.52
CA PRO A 48 11.84 -1.45 4.99
C PRO A 48 12.79 -2.64 4.99
N GLU A 49 12.32 -3.77 5.49
CA GLU A 49 12.97 -5.08 5.35
C GLU A 49 12.08 -6.00 4.53
N VAL A 50 12.70 -6.74 3.61
CA VAL A 50 12.01 -7.76 2.81
C VAL A 50 12.18 -9.11 3.51
N GLU A 51 11.08 -9.65 4.02
CA GLU A 51 11.01 -10.96 4.67
C GLU A 51 10.00 -11.82 3.89
N ASP A 52 10.40 -12.99 3.40
CA ASP A 52 9.52 -13.95 2.69
C ASP A 52 8.58 -13.31 1.66
N LYS A 53 9.10 -12.44 0.79
CA LYS A 53 8.34 -11.66 -0.21
C LYS A 53 7.32 -10.67 0.39
N SER A 54 7.40 -10.39 1.68
CA SER A 54 6.65 -9.33 2.35
C SER A 54 7.57 -8.19 2.76
N ILE A 55 7.00 -6.99 2.92
CA ILE A 55 7.74 -5.82 3.39
C ILE A 55 7.29 -5.52 4.81
N VAL A 56 8.25 -5.52 5.71
CA VAL A 56 8.08 -5.17 7.12
C VAL A 56 8.80 -3.85 7.39
N MET A 57 8.11 -2.92 8.04
CA MET A 57 8.68 -1.62 8.40
C MET A 57 9.29 -1.69 9.79
N ARG A 58 10.61 -1.51 9.88
CA ARG A 58 11.37 -1.52 11.14
C ARG A 58 11.77 -0.11 11.54
N LYS A 59 11.75 0.19 12.83
CA LYS A 59 12.19 1.50 13.34
C LYS A 59 13.64 1.43 13.77
N LEU A 60 14.43 2.40 13.35
CA LEU A 60 15.79 2.65 13.83
C LEU A 60 15.85 4.07 14.38
N HIS A 61 16.36 4.19 15.58
CA HIS A 61 16.59 5.48 16.19
C HIS A 61 18.06 5.86 16.01
N ILE A 62 18.32 7.10 15.58
CA ILE A 62 19.67 7.61 15.32
C ILE A 62 19.80 8.96 16.02
N GLU A 63 20.90 9.13 16.74
CA GLU A 63 21.34 10.39 17.30
C GLU A 63 22.70 10.75 16.74
N ILE A 64 22.87 11.98 16.25
CA ILE A 64 24.17 12.51 15.82
C ILE A 64 24.64 13.49 16.86
N ILE A 65 25.81 13.22 17.45
CA ILE A 65 26.38 14.03 18.53
C ILE A 65 27.54 14.83 17.97
N ASN A 66 27.41 16.18 18.01
CA ASN A 66 28.46 17.13 17.62
C ASN A 66 29.09 16.84 16.25
N ASN A 67 28.35 16.32 15.31
CA ASN A 67 28.83 15.92 13.97
C ASN A 67 30.05 14.98 13.99
N ARG A 68 30.25 14.22 15.05
CA ARG A 68 31.42 13.33 15.23
C ARG A 68 31.08 11.93 15.66
N GLU A 69 29.91 11.71 16.24
CA GLU A 69 29.48 10.41 16.75
C GLU A 69 28.05 10.11 16.29
N ILE A 70 27.81 8.89 15.80
CA ILE A 70 26.47 8.37 15.50
C ILE A 70 26.14 7.34 16.59
N ARG A 71 25.05 7.55 17.28
CA ARG A 71 24.45 6.54 18.16
C ARG A 71 23.18 6.03 17.51
N SER A 72 23.04 4.72 17.42
CA SER A 72 21.86 4.11 16.85
C SER A 72 21.38 2.92 17.67
N TRP A 73 20.07 2.69 17.70
CA TRP A 73 19.50 1.53 18.39
C TRP A 73 18.23 1.05 17.70
N SER A 74 18.06 -0.24 17.66
CA SER A 74 16.90 -0.92 17.08
C SER A 74 16.77 -2.32 17.66
N THR A 75 15.54 -2.81 17.77
CA THR A 75 15.27 -4.18 18.26
C THR A 75 15.40 -5.26 17.18
N HIS A 76 15.36 -4.89 15.90
CA HIS A 76 15.17 -5.86 14.80
C HIS A 76 16.15 -5.72 13.62
N LEU A 77 16.96 -4.65 13.54
CA LEU A 77 17.82 -4.35 12.40
C LEU A 77 19.28 -4.87 12.57
N ARG A 78 19.45 -5.95 13.31
CA ARG A 78 20.79 -6.52 13.59
C ARG A 78 21.58 -6.84 12.31
N GLY A 79 20.89 -7.37 11.28
CA GLY A 79 21.52 -7.69 9.99
C GLY A 79 22.06 -6.46 9.28
N LEU A 80 21.26 -5.39 9.19
CA LEU A 80 21.68 -4.11 8.60
C LEU A 80 22.88 -3.51 9.34
N ILE A 81 22.85 -3.52 10.66
CA ILE A 81 23.92 -2.95 11.46
C ILE A 81 25.22 -3.75 11.30
N LYS A 82 25.15 -5.08 11.28
CA LYS A 82 26.31 -5.92 11.02
C LYS A 82 26.92 -5.63 9.64
N GLU A 83 26.10 -5.57 8.61
CA GLU A 83 26.51 -5.24 7.24
C GLU A 83 27.15 -3.85 7.16
N PHE A 84 26.56 -2.86 7.84
CA PHE A 84 27.11 -1.52 7.96
C PHE A 84 28.51 -1.49 8.56
N PHE A 85 28.73 -2.20 9.66
CA PHE A 85 30.06 -2.27 10.31
C PHE A 85 31.09 -2.97 9.43
N GLU A 86 30.73 -4.06 8.77
CA GLU A 86 31.62 -4.77 7.85
C GLU A 86 32.04 -3.89 6.67
N GLU A 87 31.08 -3.13 6.11
CA GLU A 87 31.33 -2.23 5.01
C GLU A 87 32.19 -1.02 5.41
N CYS A 88 31.93 -0.42 6.58
CA CYS A 88 32.78 0.64 7.13
C CYS A 88 34.23 0.16 7.38
N LYS A 89 34.38 -1.06 7.89
CA LYS A 89 35.70 -1.70 8.09
C LYS A 89 36.41 -1.90 6.76
N ARG A 90 35.71 -2.39 5.74
CA ARG A 90 36.23 -2.62 4.40
C ARG A 90 36.74 -1.34 3.75
N ARG A 91 35.93 -0.27 3.82
CA ARG A 91 36.23 1.05 3.23
C ARG A 91 37.19 1.90 4.10
N ARG A 92 37.51 1.49 5.31
CA ARG A 92 38.23 2.32 6.30
C ARG A 92 37.58 3.69 6.52
N ALA A 93 36.22 3.70 6.56
CA ALA A 93 35.45 4.89 6.56
C ALA A 93 35.59 5.71 7.85
N VAL A 94 35.80 7.02 7.74
CA VAL A 94 35.68 7.99 8.84
C VAL A 94 34.23 8.45 9.01
N PHE A 95 33.94 9.35 9.95
CA PHE A 95 32.56 9.73 10.30
C PHE A 95 31.69 10.12 9.09
N ALA A 96 32.17 11.02 8.23
CA ALA A 96 31.42 11.49 7.05
C ALA A 96 31.14 10.35 6.08
N ASP A 97 32.16 9.54 5.78
CA ASP A 97 32.06 8.39 4.89
C ASP A 97 31.15 7.31 5.47
N SER A 98 31.20 7.13 6.80
CA SER A 98 30.33 6.15 7.50
C SER A 98 28.85 6.51 7.43
N LEU A 99 28.51 7.80 7.53
CA LEU A 99 27.12 8.26 7.33
C LEU A 99 26.67 7.99 5.88
N GLY A 100 27.54 8.26 4.90
CA GLY A 100 27.31 7.92 3.49
C GLY A 100 27.03 6.43 3.30
N VAL A 101 27.91 5.57 3.81
CA VAL A 101 27.75 4.10 3.75
C VAL A 101 26.44 3.65 4.39
N PHE A 102 26.07 4.23 5.54
CA PHE A 102 24.81 3.89 6.20
C PHE A 102 23.61 4.25 5.32
N ILE A 103 23.60 5.45 4.74
CA ILE A 103 22.48 5.92 3.89
C ILE A 103 22.41 5.07 2.62
N GLU A 104 23.55 4.74 1.98
CA GLU A 104 23.60 3.83 0.81
C GLU A 104 22.97 2.46 1.12
N LEU A 105 23.30 1.86 2.25
CA LEU A 105 22.74 0.57 2.65
C LEU A 105 21.21 0.65 2.88
N VAL A 106 20.73 1.75 3.45
CA VAL A 106 19.29 1.95 3.62
C VAL A 106 18.60 2.21 2.28
N ILE A 107 19.21 2.99 1.38
CA ILE A 107 18.72 3.21 0.01
C ILE A 107 18.60 1.88 -0.73
N TYR A 108 19.61 1.02 -0.66
CA TYR A 108 19.58 -0.30 -1.26
C TYR A 108 18.38 -1.14 -0.76
N ARG A 109 18.12 -1.12 0.56
CA ARG A 109 16.94 -1.82 1.12
C ARG A 109 15.61 -1.21 0.68
N VAL A 110 15.57 0.10 0.54
CA VAL A 110 14.40 0.80 -0.01
C VAL A 110 14.16 0.39 -1.47
N ASP A 111 15.20 0.33 -2.29
CA ASP A 111 15.10 -0.08 -3.70
C ASP A 111 14.65 -1.54 -3.85
N MET A 112 15.18 -2.44 -3.03
CA MET A 112 14.68 -3.82 -2.95
C MET A 112 13.19 -3.89 -2.58
N ALA A 113 12.76 -3.11 -1.60
CA ALA A 113 11.36 -3.06 -1.21
C ALA A 113 10.45 -2.53 -2.31
N ILE A 114 10.90 -1.52 -3.08
CA ILE A 114 10.21 -1.00 -4.25
C ILE A 114 10.04 -2.09 -5.31
N SER A 115 11.09 -2.85 -5.58
CA SER A 115 11.06 -3.95 -6.55
C SER A 115 10.06 -5.04 -6.15
N VAL A 116 10.01 -5.41 -4.87
CA VAL A 116 9.01 -6.35 -4.35
C VAL A 116 7.60 -5.79 -4.48
N LEU A 117 7.40 -4.48 -4.20
CA LEU A 117 6.09 -3.85 -4.38
C LEU A 117 5.64 -3.83 -5.83
N SER A 118 6.54 -3.52 -6.77
CA SER A 118 6.26 -3.54 -8.20
C SER A 118 5.74 -4.90 -8.64
N ASN A 119 6.44 -5.98 -8.26
CA ASN A 119 6.03 -7.35 -8.56
C ASN A 119 4.67 -7.72 -7.94
N LEU A 120 4.37 -7.21 -6.75
CA LEU A 120 3.06 -7.41 -6.11
C LEU A 120 1.96 -6.67 -6.86
N ILE A 121 2.21 -5.45 -7.33
CA ILE A 121 1.26 -4.66 -8.11
C ILE A 121 0.92 -5.39 -9.41
N ASP A 122 1.92 -5.86 -10.18
CA ASP A 122 1.73 -6.62 -11.42
C ASP A 122 0.83 -7.85 -11.20
N LYS A 123 1.07 -8.57 -10.10
CA LYS A 123 0.23 -9.69 -9.70
C LYS A 123 -1.21 -9.27 -9.41
N TYR A 124 -1.39 -8.16 -8.66
CA TYR A 124 -2.73 -7.71 -8.28
C TYR A 124 -3.48 -7.05 -9.43
N GLU A 125 -2.82 -6.39 -10.39
CA GLU A 125 -3.43 -5.91 -11.62
C GLU A 125 -4.17 -7.05 -12.35
N THR A 126 -3.47 -8.17 -12.56
CA THR A 126 -4.06 -9.36 -13.19
C THR A 126 -5.24 -9.93 -12.38
N GLN A 127 -5.15 -9.90 -11.06
CA GLN A 127 -6.20 -10.42 -10.19
C GLN A 127 -7.42 -9.49 -10.09
N VAL A 128 -7.22 -8.17 -10.14
CA VAL A 128 -8.30 -7.17 -10.18
C VAL A 128 -9.12 -7.33 -11.45
N LEU A 129 -8.48 -7.52 -12.60
CA LEU A 129 -9.16 -7.82 -13.87
C LEU A 129 -9.99 -9.09 -13.80
N LYS A 130 -9.53 -10.10 -13.05
CA LYS A 130 -10.27 -11.35 -12.77
C LYS A 130 -11.32 -11.21 -11.65
N ARG A 131 -11.51 -10.00 -11.09
CA ARG A 131 -12.43 -9.72 -9.98
C ARG A 131 -12.14 -10.49 -8.69
N ASN A 132 -10.90 -10.89 -8.49
CA ASN A 132 -10.48 -11.77 -7.38
C ASN A 132 -9.63 -11.07 -6.32
N VAL A 133 -9.72 -9.74 -6.18
CA VAL A 133 -8.96 -8.96 -5.19
C VAL A 133 -9.88 -8.09 -4.36
N SER A 134 -9.67 -8.12 -3.04
CA SER A 134 -10.33 -7.21 -2.12
C SER A 134 -9.68 -5.82 -2.17
N LEU A 135 -10.50 -4.77 -2.16
CA LEU A 135 -10.03 -3.39 -2.00
C LEU A 135 -9.13 -3.22 -0.76
N LYS A 136 -9.41 -3.97 0.32
CA LYS A 136 -8.57 -3.98 1.54
C LYS A 136 -7.13 -4.35 1.22
N THR A 137 -6.89 -5.31 0.34
CA THR A 137 -5.54 -5.75 -0.06
C THR A 137 -4.80 -4.62 -0.79
N ILE A 138 -5.47 -3.91 -1.69
CA ILE A 138 -4.87 -2.79 -2.44
C ILE A 138 -4.55 -1.62 -1.49
N VAL A 139 -5.44 -1.32 -0.55
CA VAL A 139 -5.19 -0.29 0.48
C VAL A 139 -3.99 -0.67 1.38
N MET A 140 -3.78 -1.95 1.66
CA MET A 140 -2.58 -2.39 2.39
C MET A 140 -1.30 -2.16 1.60
N LEU A 141 -1.30 -2.34 0.27
CA LEU A 141 -0.16 -1.98 -0.58
C LEU A 141 0.14 -0.48 -0.48
N ARG A 142 -0.89 0.36 -0.57
CA ARG A 142 -0.71 1.81 -0.43
C ARG A 142 -0.08 2.21 0.89
N LYS A 143 -0.46 1.56 2.00
CA LYS A 143 0.18 1.79 3.31
C LYS A 143 1.67 1.45 3.29
N LYS A 144 2.08 0.40 2.57
CA LYS A 144 3.50 0.04 2.43
C LYS A 144 4.26 1.09 1.61
N VAL A 145 3.68 1.60 0.52
CA VAL A 145 4.26 2.69 -0.27
C VAL A 145 4.48 3.94 0.59
N ILE A 146 3.47 4.35 1.36
CA ILE A 146 3.57 5.48 2.29
C ILE A 146 4.69 5.25 3.32
N GLY A 147 4.82 4.04 3.84
CA GLY A 147 5.90 3.67 4.75
C GLY A 147 7.28 3.86 4.13
N ILE A 148 7.47 3.41 2.88
CA ILE A 148 8.73 3.58 2.14
C ILE A 148 9.00 5.07 1.86
N ARG A 149 7.99 5.83 1.45
CA ARG A 149 8.12 7.28 1.27
C ARG A 149 8.59 7.98 2.55
N ASN A 150 8.02 7.61 3.70
CA ASN A 150 8.44 8.14 5.00
C ASN A 150 9.89 7.77 5.34
N SER A 151 10.38 6.60 4.91
CA SER A 151 11.79 6.23 5.05
C SER A 151 12.69 7.20 4.29
N ILE A 152 12.38 7.50 3.03
CA ILE A 152 13.15 8.43 2.20
C ILE A 152 13.16 9.83 2.82
N ILE A 153 12.01 10.35 3.24
CA ILE A 153 11.89 11.66 3.90
C ILE A 153 12.74 11.71 5.18
N SER A 154 12.75 10.64 5.94
CA SER A 154 13.54 10.53 7.17
C SER A 154 15.03 10.52 6.88
N LEU A 155 15.48 9.86 5.81
CA LEU A 155 16.87 9.87 5.35
C LEU A 155 17.29 11.26 4.86
N GLN A 156 16.45 11.94 4.09
CA GLN A 156 16.72 13.32 3.64
C GLN A 156 16.89 14.28 4.83
N ARG A 157 16.03 14.16 5.85
CA ARG A 157 16.15 14.96 7.08
C ARG A 157 17.43 14.64 7.85
N LEU A 158 17.84 13.36 7.91
CA LEU A 158 19.08 12.95 8.56
C LEU A 158 20.28 13.56 7.83
N LEU A 159 20.29 13.50 6.50
CA LEU A 159 21.33 14.08 5.66
C LEU A 159 21.46 15.58 5.88
N MET A 160 20.35 16.32 5.87
CA MET A 160 20.33 17.77 6.13
C MET A 160 20.86 18.13 7.52
N LYS A 161 20.49 17.35 8.55
CA LYS A 161 20.93 17.58 9.93
C LYS A 161 22.40 17.24 10.16
N SER A 162 22.99 16.38 9.34
CA SER A 162 24.39 15.94 9.51
C SER A 162 25.40 17.04 9.23
N GLY A 163 25.03 18.06 8.44
CA GLY A 163 25.94 19.15 8.04
C GLY A 163 27.14 18.68 7.20
N VAL A 164 27.12 17.46 6.66
CA VAL A 164 28.21 16.88 5.87
C VAL A 164 28.07 17.33 4.42
N ALA A 165 28.96 18.23 3.98
CA ALA A 165 28.87 18.87 2.66
C ALA A 165 29.17 17.91 1.47
N ASN A 166 29.91 16.84 1.67
CA ASN A 166 30.42 15.97 0.59
C ASN A 166 29.54 14.77 0.22
N LEU A 167 28.20 14.80 0.56
CA LEU A 167 27.29 13.70 0.28
C LEU A 167 26.32 14.02 -0.90
N THR A 168 26.78 14.79 -1.89
CA THR A 168 25.96 15.16 -3.07
C THR A 168 25.48 13.93 -3.83
N TYR A 169 26.35 12.92 -4.02
CA TYR A 169 25.98 11.66 -4.67
C TYR A 169 24.83 10.91 -3.95
N VAL A 170 24.83 10.92 -2.61
CA VAL A 170 23.75 10.33 -1.83
C VAL A 170 22.42 11.07 -2.01
N SER A 171 22.49 12.40 -2.16
CA SER A 171 21.31 13.22 -2.42
C SER A 171 20.68 12.91 -3.79
N ASP A 172 21.51 12.68 -4.81
CA ASP A 172 21.04 12.32 -6.15
C ASP A 172 20.42 10.91 -6.17
N GLU A 173 21.02 9.97 -5.45
CA GLU A 173 20.49 8.62 -5.31
C GLU A 173 19.16 8.59 -4.52
N LEU A 174 19.04 9.38 -3.45
CA LEU A 174 17.79 9.57 -2.74
C LEU A 174 16.69 10.18 -3.62
N ARG A 175 17.05 11.13 -4.50
CA ARG A 175 16.11 11.71 -5.47
C ARG A 175 15.64 10.67 -6.47
N TYR A 176 16.56 9.87 -7.00
CA TYR A 176 16.25 8.79 -7.92
C TYR A 176 15.28 7.77 -7.30
N VAL A 177 15.57 7.30 -6.09
CA VAL A 177 14.70 6.33 -5.39
C VAL A 177 13.35 6.96 -5.02
N SER A 178 13.33 8.27 -4.69
CA SER A 178 12.08 9.01 -4.46
C SER A 178 11.18 8.99 -5.69
N SER A 179 11.74 9.25 -6.88
CA SER A 179 10.96 9.20 -8.13
C SER A 179 10.40 7.80 -8.44
N LYS A 180 11.15 6.74 -8.11
CA LYS A 180 10.64 5.36 -8.21
C LYS A 180 9.43 5.12 -7.29
N VAL A 181 9.49 5.62 -6.05
CA VAL A 181 8.36 5.50 -5.09
C VAL A 181 7.13 6.25 -5.61
N ASP A 182 7.32 7.42 -6.20
CA ASP A 182 6.22 8.19 -6.79
C ASP A 182 5.58 7.43 -7.95
N GLY A 183 6.37 6.78 -8.80
CA GLY A 183 5.87 5.90 -9.86
C GLY A 183 5.05 4.72 -9.32
N VAL A 184 5.53 4.09 -8.26
CA VAL A 184 4.80 2.97 -7.61
C VAL A 184 3.50 3.46 -6.95
N ASP A 185 3.49 4.65 -6.32
CA ASP A 185 2.28 5.23 -5.72
C ASP A 185 1.22 5.55 -6.77
N MET A 186 1.65 6.06 -7.94
CA MET A 186 0.77 6.28 -9.09
C MET A 186 0.11 4.97 -9.54
N ARG A 187 0.88 3.90 -9.74
CA ARG A 187 0.37 2.60 -10.14
C ARG A 187 -0.62 2.01 -9.12
N VAL A 188 -0.35 2.16 -7.81
CA VAL A 188 -1.30 1.73 -6.77
C VAL A 188 -2.59 2.55 -6.84
N SER A 189 -2.50 3.85 -7.13
CA SER A 189 -3.68 4.72 -7.28
C SER A 189 -4.51 4.33 -8.50
N GLU A 190 -3.87 4.00 -9.62
CA GLU A 190 -4.52 3.46 -10.82
C GLU A 190 -5.21 2.13 -10.53
N LEU A 191 -4.58 1.24 -9.77
CA LEU A 191 -5.15 -0.05 -9.37
C LEU A 191 -6.40 0.12 -8.49
N ILE A 192 -6.41 1.11 -7.58
CA ILE A 192 -7.58 1.48 -6.79
C ILE A 192 -8.71 1.97 -7.71
N SER A 193 -8.41 2.87 -8.64
CA SER A 193 -9.37 3.41 -9.59
C SER A 193 -9.97 2.31 -10.47
N LEU A 194 -9.13 1.41 -10.99
CA LEU A 194 -9.57 0.24 -11.76
C LEU A 194 -10.50 -0.67 -10.95
N SER A 195 -10.17 -0.92 -9.69
CA SER A 195 -11.02 -1.71 -8.79
C SER A 195 -12.39 -1.06 -8.56
N HIS A 196 -12.45 0.27 -8.43
CA HIS A 196 -13.70 1.00 -8.31
C HIS A 196 -14.52 0.98 -9.61
N LEU A 197 -13.89 1.12 -10.77
CA LEU A 197 -14.58 1.04 -12.07
C LEU A 197 -15.24 -0.33 -12.26
N ILE A 198 -14.51 -1.42 -12.01
CA ILE A 198 -15.04 -2.78 -12.12
C ILE A 198 -16.25 -2.98 -11.18
N LYS A 199 -16.15 -2.47 -9.95
CA LYS A 199 -17.25 -2.59 -8.98
C LYS A 199 -18.46 -1.74 -9.35
N SER A 200 -18.23 -0.55 -9.92
CA SER A 200 -19.29 0.29 -10.46
C SER A 200 -20.02 -0.40 -11.61
N ASP A 201 -19.29 -1.02 -12.53
CA ASP A 201 -19.88 -1.79 -13.64
C ASP A 201 -20.74 -2.95 -13.13
N GLU A 202 -20.29 -3.68 -12.12
CA GLU A 202 -21.08 -4.74 -11.49
C GLU A 202 -22.39 -4.20 -10.92
N THR A 203 -22.32 -3.07 -10.20
CA THR A 203 -23.51 -2.42 -9.64
C THR A 203 -24.46 -1.97 -10.75
N ASN A 204 -23.95 -1.38 -11.84
CA ASN A 204 -24.72 -0.96 -12.97
C ASN A 204 -25.44 -2.13 -13.66
N ILE A 205 -24.78 -3.29 -13.77
CA ILE A 205 -25.42 -4.51 -14.31
C ILE A 205 -26.55 -4.97 -13.41
N ILE A 206 -26.39 -4.94 -12.10
CA ILE A 206 -27.45 -5.31 -11.13
C ILE A 206 -28.63 -4.35 -11.24
N VAL A 207 -28.36 -3.03 -11.27
CA VAL A 207 -29.40 -2.00 -11.42
C VAL A 207 -30.16 -2.17 -12.73
N LYS A 208 -29.47 -2.41 -13.86
CA LYS A 208 -30.11 -2.69 -15.16
C LYS A 208 -31.06 -3.89 -15.07
N LYS A 209 -30.60 -5.01 -14.48
CA LYS A 209 -31.45 -6.20 -14.31
C LYS A 209 -32.68 -5.92 -13.45
N LEU A 210 -32.49 -5.23 -12.32
CA LEU A 210 -33.59 -4.89 -11.42
C LEU A 210 -34.60 -3.97 -12.12
N THR A 211 -34.12 -2.96 -12.84
CA THR A 211 -34.97 -2.04 -13.64
C THR A 211 -35.73 -2.81 -14.71
N ALA A 212 -35.07 -3.73 -15.43
CA ALA A 212 -35.75 -4.53 -16.46
C ALA A 212 -36.89 -5.38 -15.86
N ILE A 213 -36.66 -6.04 -14.73
CA ILE A 213 -37.67 -6.83 -14.02
C ILE A 213 -38.84 -5.92 -13.60
N SER A 214 -38.55 -4.79 -12.94
CA SER A 214 -39.58 -3.86 -12.48
C SER A 214 -40.40 -3.32 -13.64
N THR A 215 -39.78 -2.98 -14.78
CA THR A 215 -40.46 -2.46 -15.98
C THR A 215 -41.38 -3.52 -16.63
N ILE A 216 -41.04 -4.82 -16.50
CA ILE A 216 -41.93 -5.90 -16.97
C ILE A 216 -43.15 -6.04 -16.05
N PHE A 217 -42.93 -6.02 -14.72
CA PHE A 217 -44.02 -6.25 -13.77
C PHE A 217 -44.96 -5.06 -13.62
N LEU A 218 -44.49 -3.82 -13.81
CA LEU A 218 -45.27 -2.62 -13.60
C LEU A 218 -46.59 -2.59 -14.46
N PRO A 219 -46.55 -2.77 -15.80
CA PRO A 219 -47.78 -2.76 -16.63
C PRO A 219 -48.64 -4.00 -16.33
N LEU A 220 -48.04 -5.15 -16.03
CA LEU A 220 -48.83 -6.35 -15.69
C LEU A 220 -49.57 -6.17 -14.36
N THR A 221 -48.93 -5.56 -13.37
CA THR A 221 -49.54 -5.26 -12.07
C THR A 221 -50.65 -4.22 -12.24
N LEU A 222 -50.44 -3.20 -13.09
CA LEU A 222 -51.47 -2.19 -13.40
C LEU A 222 -52.71 -2.83 -14.00
N ILE A 223 -52.56 -3.70 -15.01
CA ILE A 223 -53.68 -4.41 -15.64
C ILE A 223 -54.41 -5.27 -14.59
N ALA A 224 -53.64 -6.09 -13.82
CA ALA A 224 -54.21 -6.94 -12.79
C ALA A 224 -54.96 -6.13 -11.72
N SER A 225 -54.43 -4.95 -11.34
CA SER A 225 -55.08 -4.06 -10.36
C SER A 225 -56.38 -3.48 -10.88
N ILE A 226 -56.42 -3.06 -12.15
CA ILE A 226 -57.66 -2.55 -12.76
C ILE A 226 -58.75 -3.62 -12.74
N TYR A 227 -58.41 -4.85 -13.12
CA TYR A 227 -59.38 -5.97 -13.09
C TYR A 227 -59.71 -6.45 -11.67
N GLY A 228 -58.91 -6.13 -10.69
CA GLY A 228 -59.18 -6.39 -9.27
C GLY A 228 -60.04 -5.33 -8.57
N MET A 229 -60.38 -4.24 -9.26
CA MET A 229 -61.22 -3.18 -8.71
C MET A 229 -62.73 -3.55 -8.80
N ASN A 230 -63.48 -3.20 -7.76
CA ASN A 230 -64.92 -3.48 -7.69
C ASN A 230 -65.74 -2.39 -8.39
N PHE A 231 -65.54 -2.19 -9.69
CA PHE A 231 -66.36 -1.26 -10.48
C PHE A 231 -67.75 -1.89 -10.79
N LYS A 232 -68.82 -1.07 -10.70
CA LYS A 232 -70.16 -1.52 -10.96
C LYS A 232 -70.41 -1.88 -12.43
N TYR A 233 -69.72 -1.26 -13.36
CA TYR A 233 -69.78 -1.47 -14.80
C TYR A 233 -68.41 -1.76 -15.40
N MET A 234 -68.16 -3.02 -15.66
CA MET A 234 -66.99 -3.52 -16.44
C MET A 234 -67.53 -4.44 -17.54
N PRO A 235 -67.75 -3.94 -18.74
CA PRO A 235 -68.37 -4.74 -19.84
C PRO A 235 -67.48 -5.94 -20.20
N GLU A 236 -66.17 -5.86 -20.03
CA GLU A 236 -65.22 -6.93 -20.33
C GLU A 236 -65.38 -8.16 -19.43
N LEU A 237 -65.87 -7.99 -18.19
CA LEU A 237 -66.13 -9.09 -17.25
C LEU A 237 -67.38 -9.90 -17.61
N TYR A 238 -68.31 -9.35 -18.36
CA TYR A 238 -69.52 -10.04 -18.81
C TYR A 238 -69.31 -10.87 -20.09
N HIS A 239 -68.14 -10.69 -20.74
CA HIS A 239 -67.83 -11.44 -21.93
C HIS A 239 -67.20 -12.81 -21.55
N PRO A 240 -67.73 -13.95 -22.07
CA PRO A 240 -67.26 -15.29 -21.66
C PRO A 240 -65.77 -15.56 -21.95
N LEU A 241 -65.18 -14.82 -22.88
CA LEU A 241 -63.75 -14.92 -23.22
C LEU A 241 -62.90 -13.79 -22.62
N GLY A 242 -63.48 -12.84 -21.86
CA GLY A 242 -62.78 -11.67 -21.34
C GLY A 242 -61.59 -12.03 -20.46
N TYR A 243 -61.73 -12.99 -19.56
CA TYR A 243 -60.66 -13.49 -18.70
C TYR A 243 -59.49 -14.07 -19.52
N PHE A 244 -59.77 -14.96 -20.45
CA PHE A 244 -58.76 -15.58 -21.29
C PHE A 244 -58.02 -14.57 -22.19
N ALA A 245 -58.78 -13.61 -22.75
CA ALA A 245 -58.22 -12.54 -23.59
C ALA A 245 -57.26 -11.65 -22.80
N THR A 246 -57.61 -11.28 -21.56
CA THR A 246 -56.74 -10.50 -20.67
C THR A 246 -55.47 -11.26 -20.30
N LEU A 247 -55.55 -12.55 -19.92
CA LEU A 247 -54.40 -13.38 -19.61
C LEU A 247 -53.47 -13.54 -20.81
N ILE A 248 -54.02 -13.82 -21.99
CA ILE A 248 -53.23 -13.92 -23.22
C ILE A 248 -52.54 -12.59 -23.54
N GLY A 249 -53.26 -11.47 -23.46
CA GLY A 249 -52.69 -10.14 -23.67
C GLY A 249 -51.53 -9.81 -22.71
N MET A 250 -51.73 -10.09 -21.41
CA MET A 250 -50.67 -9.92 -20.41
C MET A 250 -49.46 -10.80 -20.70
N THR A 251 -49.67 -12.06 -21.13
CA THR A 251 -48.62 -12.99 -21.48
C THR A 251 -47.82 -12.50 -22.71
N ILE A 252 -48.53 -12.04 -23.76
CA ILE A 252 -47.88 -11.48 -24.95
C ILE A 252 -47.04 -10.24 -24.58
N LEU A 253 -47.62 -9.34 -23.76
CA LEU A 253 -46.93 -8.15 -23.31
C LEU A 253 -45.66 -8.51 -22.51
N ALA A 254 -45.73 -9.47 -21.58
CA ALA A 254 -44.60 -9.94 -20.81
C ALA A 254 -43.51 -10.50 -21.72
N ILE A 255 -43.87 -11.35 -22.67
CA ILE A 255 -42.90 -11.97 -23.61
C ILE A 255 -42.26 -10.88 -24.47
N ALA A 256 -43.01 -9.93 -24.98
CA ALA A 256 -42.51 -8.83 -25.80
C ALA A 256 -41.49 -7.98 -25.04
N LEU A 257 -41.79 -7.63 -23.77
CA LEU A 257 -40.87 -6.88 -22.90
C LEU A 257 -39.60 -7.68 -22.58
N VAL A 258 -39.71 -8.99 -22.29
CA VAL A 258 -38.53 -9.87 -22.06
C VAL A 258 -37.65 -9.92 -23.29
N ILE A 259 -38.22 -10.09 -24.49
CA ILE A 259 -37.44 -10.12 -25.75
C ILE A 259 -36.76 -8.77 -25.98
N MET A 260 -37.44 -7.66 -25.72
CA MET A 260 -36.91 -6.30 -25.84
C MET A 260 -35.68 -6.14 -24.91
N PHE A 261 -35.79 -6.48 -23.61
CA PHE A 261 -34.71 -6.32 -22.66
C PHE A 261 -33.51 -7.28 -22.92
N ARG A 262 -33.79 -8.49 -23.46
CA ARG A 262 -32.72 -9.37 -23.94
C ARG A 262 -31.95 -8.76 -25.13
N LYS A 263 -32.65 -8.16 -26.10
CA LYS A 263 -32.00 -7.46 -27.23
C LYS A 263 -31.16 -6.26 -26.74
N LEU A 264 -31.59 -5.56 -25.70
CA LEU A 264 -30.87 -4.46 -25.08
C LEU A 264 -29.72 -4.93 -24.15
N LYS A 265 -29.51 -6.23 -23.96
CA LYS A 265 -28.54 -6.82 -23.04
C LYS A 265 -28.70 -6.36 -21.59
N TRP A 266 -29.95 -6.15 -21.15
CA TRP A 266 -30.29 -5.80 -19.78
C TRP A 266 -30.65 -7.04 -18.93
N LEU A 267 -31.04 -8.12 -19.59
CA LEU A 267 -31.34 -9.45 -19.03
C LEU A 267 -30.42 -10.52 -19.62
#